data_c6ca4c0a7a8b1644aa002fc10cddbdea
#
_entry.id   c6ca4c0a7a8b1644aa002fc10cddbdea
#
_cell.length_a   1.000
_cell.length_b   1.000
_cell.length_c   1.000
_cell.angle_alpha   90.00
_cell.angle_beta   90.00
_cell.angle_gamma   90.00
#
_symmetry.space_group_name_H-M   'P 1'
#
loop_
_entity.id
_entity.type
_entity.pdbx_description
1 polymer ?
#
loop_
_entity_poly.entity_id
_entity_poly.type
_entity_poly.pdbx_seq_one_letter_code
_entity_poly.pdbx_strand_id
1 'polypeptide(L)'
;MTFNLNVKYRLIALLIVLTANSSCTKEEYVTIDSKPVVADLTQVPYPKLSDYNFFEGALKNLKPAFGVLPYKPVTELFSDYALKKRFVWMPNGTKATYVNDYSVLNLPVGAVLIKVFYYNNVQPSNSTKIIETRLMIRKASGWIFAEYIWNNEQTEALLITQSTTRQISWSDSNSVIHTIDYRTPEVDFECLRCHARFNNELIEPLGIKPQNINHAINYSDGPKNQLNKLIEFGYLENNLPENIVSTVDFEDTSKSLNLRVRSYFDINCTHCHIDGGESTMHNLRFAFNETTNPMKMGVGAHAAHYLEGYNNVTVTPGNINKSILHYRMYTEDDLLYIMPPLGRTQRHEEAIQLIESWINSL
;
A
#
# COMPACT_ATOMS: atom_id res chain seq x y z
N MET A 1 57.93 -13.69 -66.13
CA MET A 1 56.82 -13.11 -65.36
C MET A 1 56.26 -14.22 -64.49
N THR A 2 56.82 -14.40 -63.31
CA THR A 2 56.38 -15.41 -62.36
C THR A 2 55.40 -14.70 -61.35
N PHE A 3 54.10 -14.81 -61.59
CA PHE A 3 53.09 -14.31 -60.73
C PHE A 3 52.93 -15.24 -59.51
N ASN A 4 53.11 -14.66 -58.33
CA ASN A 4 53.22 -15.30 -57.03
C ASN A 4 51.90 -16.02 -56.63
N LEU A 5 51.87 -17.33 -56.84
CA LEU A 5 50.73 -18.21 -56.51
C LEU A 5 50.43 -18.21 -55.01
N ASN A 6 51.40 -17.82 -54.16
CA ASN A 6 51.32 -17.83 -52.71
C ASN A 6 50.44 -16.73 -52.11
N VAL A 7 50.13 -15.63 -52.82
CA VAL A 7 49.29 -14.53 -52.29
C VAL A 7 47.82 -14.90 -52.41
N LYS A 8 47.38 -15.63 -53.45
CA LYS A 8 45.98 -16.06 -53.59
C LYS A 8 45.53 -17.05 -52.50
N TYR A 9 46.42 -17.99 -52.18
CA TYR A 9 46.08 -18.96 -51.11
C TYR A 9 46.07 -18.34 -49.66
N ARG A 10 46.90 -17.33 -49.44
CA ARG A 10 46.87 -16.58 -48.14
C ARG A 10 45.60 -15.73 -48.01
N LEU A 11 45.11 -15.14 -49.11
CA LEU A 11 43.85 -14.37 -49.10
C LEU A 11 42.64 -15.29 -48.94
N ILE A 12 42.62 -16.46 -49.56
CA ILE A 12 41.53 -17.45 -49.40
C ILE A 12 41.55 -18.05 -48.01
N ALA A 13 42.70 -18.34 -47.42
CA ALA A 13 42.78 -18.83 -46.04
C ALA A 13 42.35 -17.76 -45.04
N LEU A 14 42.62 -16.46 -45.27
CA LEU A 14 42.17 -15.37 -44.43
C LEU A 14 40.65 -15.14 -44.53
N LEU A 15 40.05 -15.36 -45.72
CA LEU A 15 38.59 -15.26 -45.89
C LEU A 15 37.84 -16.43 -45.21
N ILE A 16 38.42 -17.64 -45.22
CA ILE A 16 37.84 -18.80 -44.53
C ILE A 16 37.91 -18.68 -43.02
N VAL A 17 38.95 -18.07 -42.46
CA VAL A 17 39.07 -17.81 -41.01
C VAL A 17 38.11 -16.73 -40.56
N LEU A 18 37.75 -15.75 -41.39
CA LEU A 18 36.80 -14.70 -41.08
C LEU A 18 35.32 -15.18 -41.09
N THR A 19 35.01 -16.26 -41.84
CA THR A 19 33.66 -16.83 -41.89
C THR A 19 33.39 -17.88 -40.80
N ALA A 20 34.42 -18.37 -40.11
CA ALA A 20 34.27 -19.40 -39.08
C ALA A 20 33.93 -18.81 -37.66
N ASN A 21 33.92 -17.48 -37.49
CA ASN A 21 33.62 -16.84 -36.22
C ASN A 21 32.16 -16.31 -36.10
N SER A 22 31.25 -16.69 -36.99
CA SER A 22 29.82 -16.53 -36.76
C SER A 22 29.35 -17.61 -35.79
N SER A 23 29.85 -17.56 -34.55
CA SER A 23 29.27 -18.30 -33.48
C SER A 23 27.87 -17.70 -33.24
N CYS A 24 26.84 -18.36 -33.74
CA CYS A 24 25.50 -18.21 -33.20
C CYS A 24 25.59 -18.54 -31.70
N THR A 25 25.71 -17.55 -30.86
CA THR A 25 25.35 -17.72 -29.47
C THR A 25 23.88 -18.14 -29.47
N LYS A 26 23.62 -19.43 -29.21
CA LYS A 26 22.29 -19.86 -28.82
C LYS A 26 21.96 -19.02 -27.59
N GLU A 27 21.06 -18.05 -27.75
CA GLU A 27 20.40 -17.48 -26.60
C GLU A 27 19.75 -18.67 -25.89
N GLU A 28 20.31 -19.04 -24.75
CA GLU A 28 19.72 -20.04 -23.86
C GLU A 28 18.47 -19.35 -23.29
N TYR A 29 17.34 -19.60 -23.93
CA TYR A 29 16.05 -19.19 -23.37
C TYR A 29 15.90 -19.93 -22.05
N VAL A 30 16.19 -19.25 -20.96
CA VAL A 30 15.81 -19.71 -19.64
C VAL A 30 14.29 -19.72 -19.66
N THR A 31 13.70 -20.88 -19.80
CA THR A 31 12.26 -21.07 -19.60
C THR A 31 11.99 -20.69 -18.15
N ILE A 32 11.50 -19.48 -17.93
CA ILE A 32 10.96 -19.08 -16.65
C ILE A 32 9.71 -19.96 -16.50
N ASP A 33 9.77 -20.94 -15.62
CA ASP A 33 8.63 -21.78 -15.21
C ASP A 33 7.69 -20.94 -14.33
N SER A 34 7.23 -19.80 -14.87
CA SER A 34 6.29 -18.91 -14.20
C SER A 34 4.88 -19.34 -14.57
N LYS A 35 4.19 -19.90 -13.60
CA LYS A 35 2.76 -20.15 -13.74
C LYS A 35 2.04 -18.81 -13.89
N PRO A 36 1.07 -18.71 -14.81
CA PRO A 36 0.27 -17.49 -14.93
C PRO A 36 -0.51 -17.24 -13.63
N VAL A 37 -0.73 -15.96 -13.33
CA VAL A 37 -1.64 -15.58 -12.23
C VAL A 37 -3.04 -16.06 -12.56
N VAL A 38 -3.71 -16.65 -11.57
CA VAL A 38 -5.07 -17.18 -11.67
C VAL A 38 -5.96 -16.46 -10.67
N ALA A 39 -7.08 -15.93 -11.15
CA ALA A 39 -8.13 -15.35 -10.32
C ALA A 39 -9.50 -15.63 -10.96
N ASP A 40 -9.94 -16.89 -10.89
CA ASP A 40 -11.27 -17.27 -11.37
C ASP A 40 -12.33 -16.67 -10.45
N LEU A 41 -13.07 -15.69 -10.97
CA LEU A 41 -14.07 -14.95 -10.20
C LEU A 41 -15.25 -15.81 -9.72
N THR A 42 -15.40 -17.03 -10.23
CA THR A 42 -16.44 -17.98 -9.76
C THR A 42 -15.98 -18.76 -8.54
N GLN A 43 -14.64 -18.88 -8.31
CA GLN A 43 -14.03 -19.72 -7.28
C GLN A 43 -13.33 -18.92 -6.16
N VAL A 44 -12.97 -17.64 -6.41
CA VAL A 44 -12.31 -16.82 -5.40
C VAL A 44 -13.26 -16.44 -4.26
N PRO A 45 -12.76 -16.35 -3.01
CA PRO A 45 -11.36 -16.50 -2.61
C PRO A 45 -10.91 -17.96 -2.53
N TYR A 46 -9.66 -18.23 -2.97
CA TYR A 46 -9.09 -19.57 -2.88
C TYR A 46 -8.65 -19.91 -1.44
N PRO A 47 -8.59 -21.21 -1.07
CA PRO A 47 -8.18 -21.61 0.28
C PRO A 47 -6.73 -21.24 0.64
N LYS A 48 -5.83 -21.16 -0.36
CA LYS A 48 -4.41 -20.86 -0.18
C LYS A 48 -3.99 -19.66 -1.00
N LEU A 49 -3.08 -18.86 -0.46
CA LEU A 49 -2.51 -17.73 -1.19
C LEU A 49 -1.69 -18.18 -2.41
N SER A 50 -1.01 -19.32 -2.31
CA SER A 50 -0.24 -19.90 -3.42
C SER A 50 -1.08 -20.26 -4.64
N ASP A 51 -2.38 -20.53 -4.47
CA ASP A 51 -3.27 -20.91 -5.57
C ASP A 51 -3.48 -19.79 -6.61
N TYR A 52 -3.21 -18.53 -6.23
CA TYR A 52 -3.26 -17.38 -7.15
C TYR A 52 -2.03 -17.25 -8.05
N ASN A 53 -0.90 -17.84 -7.71
CA ASN A 53 0.39 -17.66 -8.39
C ASN A 53 0.84 -16.18 -8.46
N PHE A 54 0.54 -15.34 -7.46
CA PHE A 54 0.96 -13.94 -7.44
C PHE A 54 2.47 -13.77 -7.29
N PHE A 55 3.16 -14.76 -6.75
CA PHE A 55 4.59 -14.68 -6.46
C PHE A 55 5.33 -15.89 -7.02
N GLU A 56 6.54 -15.64 -7.55
CA GLU A 56 7.43 -16.66 -8.10
C GLU A 56 8.39 -17.22 -7.04
N GLY A 57 8.71 -18.50 -7.16
CA GLY A 57 9.66 -19.19 -6.27
C GLY A 57 9.10 -19.38 -4.87
N ALA A 58 9.94 -19.23 -3.83
CA ALA A 58 9.49 -19.38 -2.45
C ALA A 58 8.56 -18.21 -2.08
N LEU A 59 7.34 -18.53 -1.67
CA LEU A 59 6.24 -17.56 -1.43
C LEU A 59 6.67 -16.41 -0.51
N LYS A 60 7.44 -16.68 0.54
CA LYS A 60 7.96 -15.69 1.49
C LYS A 60 8.85 -14.61 0.89
N ASN A 61 9.43 -14.85 -0.27
CA ASN A 61 10.28 -13.86 -0.95
C ASN A 61 9.45 -12.76 -1.60
N LEU A 62 8.15 -12.99 -1.79
CA LEU A 62 7.21 -12.04 -2.42
C LEU A 62 7.75 -11.47 -3.73
N LYS A 63 8.46 -12.32 -4.53
CA LYS A 63 8.93 -11.95 -5.87
C LYS A 63 7.70 -11.91 -6.79
N PRO A 64 7.31 -10.74 -7.30
CA PRO A 64 6.08 -10.65 -8.09
C PRO A 64 6.16 -11.50 -9.36
N ALA A 65 5.10 -12.25 -9.66
CA ALA A 65 4.91 -12.90 -10.94
C ALA A 65 4.65 -11.85 -12.03
N PHE A 66 4.78 -12.26 -13.29
CA PHE A 66 4.48 -11.36 -14.41
C PHE A 66 3.06 -10.80 -14.29
N GLY A 67 2.93 -9.49 -14.42
CA GLY A 67 1.67 -8.78 -14.28
C GLY A 67 1.33 -8.33 -12.84
N VAL A 68 2.06 -8.77 -11.85
CA VAL A 68 1.88 -8.30 -10.46
C VAL A 68 2.82 -7.12 -10.22
N LEU A 69 2.26 -5.90 -10.23
CA LEU A 69 3.04 -4.67 -10.07
C LEU A 69 3.03 -4.17 -8.63
N PRO A 70 4.20 -3.90 -8.03
CA PRO A 70 4.26 -3.25 -6.72
C PRO A 70 3.79 -1.80 -6.83
N TYR A 71 3.13 -1.32 -5.76
CA TYR A 71 2.83 0.09 -5.56
C TYR A 71 2.98 0.48 -4.09
N LYS A 72 3.23 1.76 -3.83
CA LYS A 72 3.42 2.28 -2.49
C LYS A 72 2.81 3.69 -2.38
N PRO A 73 1.84 3.95 -1.50
CA PRO A 73 1.45 5.32 -1.16
C PRO A 73 2.63 6.08 -0.55
N VAL A 74 2.76 7.37 -0.86
CA VAL A 74 3.87 8.20 -0.35
C VAL A 74 3.88 8.27 1.18
N THR A 75 2.73 8.46 1.81
CA THR A 75 2.50 8.26 3.24
C THR A 75 1.77 6.93 3.43
N GLU A 76 2.23 6.10 4.37
CA GLU A 76 1.62 4.81 4.62
C GLU A 76 0.56 4.85 5.71
N LEU A 77 -0.46 3.99 5.59
CA LEU A 77 -1.42 3.74 6.65
C LEU A 77 -0.70 3.07 7.83
N PHE A 78 -0.81 3.65 9.02
CA PHE A 78 -0.29 3.05 10.24
C PHE A 78 -1.11 1.82 10.66
N SER A 79 -0.44 0.80 11.15
CA SER A 79 -1.02 -0.36 11.84
C SER A 79 0.06 -1.03 12.67
N ASP A 80 0.17 -0.62 13.93
CA ASP A 80 1.06 -1.21 14.95
C ASP A 80 2.50 -1.45 14.47
N TYR A 81 3.08 -0.49 13.72
CA TYR A 81 4.42 -0.57 13.14
C TYR A 81 4.65 -1.74 12.17
N ALA A 82 3.62 -2.50 11.81
CA ALA A 82 3.75 -3.49 10.75
C ALA A 82 4.15 -2.81 9.44
N LEU A 83 5.19 -3.30 8.79
CA LEU A 83 5.60 -2.89 7.45
C LEU A 83 4.65 -3.49 6.41
N LYS A 84 4.54 -2.85 5.25
CA LYS A 84 3.62 -3.28 4.20
C LYS A 84 4.30 -3.36 2.84
N LYS A 85 3.99 -4.43 2.09
CA LYS A 85 4.16 -4.46 0.63
C LYS A 85 2.78 -4.48 -0.02
N ARG A 86 2.64 -3.78 -1.13
CA ARG A 86 1.37 -3.72 -1.86
C ARG A 86 1.61 -4.00 -3.34
N PHE A 87 0.67 -4.74 -3.93
CA PHE A 87 0.73 -5.07 -5.34
C PHE A 87 -0.67 -4.93 -5.96
N VAL A 88 -0.68 -4.68 -7.26
CA VAL A 88 -1.88 -4.71 -8.08
C VAL A 88 -1.68 -5.69 -9.23
N TRP A 89 -2.70 -6.48 -9.48
CA TRP A 89 -2.80 -7.33 -10.67
C TRP A 89 -4.14 -7.10 -11.36
N MET A 90 -4.14 -7.12 -12.66
CA MET A 90 -5.36 -7.03 -13.47
C MET A 90 -5.32 -8.05 -14.61
N PRO A 91 -6.48 -8.56 -15.04
CA PRO A 91 -6.56 -9.44 -16.20
C PRO A 91 -5.96 -8.78 -17.44
N ASN A 92 -5.33 -9.59 -18.29
CA ASN A 92 -4.73 -9.10 -19.52
C ASN A 92 -5.76 -8.36 -20.39
N GLY A 93 -5.35 -7.24 -20.99
CA GLY A 93 -6.20 -6.42 -21.86
C GLY A 93 -7.19 -5.51 -21.11
N THR A 94 -7.24 -5.55 -19.77
CA THR A 94 -8.04 -4.61 -18.99
C THR A 94 -7.22 -3.44 -18.48
N LYS A 95 -7.86 -2.28 -18.26
CA LYS A 95 -7.21 -1.06 -17.78
C LYS A 95 -8.06 -0.40 -16.70
N ALA A 96 -7.37 0.20 -15.75
CA ALA A 96 -7.98 1.16 -14.84
C ALA A 96 -8.17 2.51 -15.55
N THR A 97 -9.11 3.30 -15.07
CA THR A 97 -9.34 4.67 -15.54
C THR A 97 -9.12 5.68 -14.40
N TYR A 98 -8.62 6.85 -14.76
CA TYR A 98 -8.51 7.99 -13.86
C TYR A 98 -9.91 8.60 -13.64
N VAL A 99 -10.24 8.91 -12.39
CA VAL A 99 -11.48 9.59 -12.01
C VAL A 99 -11.19 11.06 -11.65
N ASN A 100 -10.32 11.25 -10.67
CA ASN A 100 -9.75 12.52 -10.24
C ASN A 100 -8.54 12.25 -9.34
N ASP A 101 -7.87 13.27 -8.83
CA ASP A 101 -6.65 13.11 -8.03
C ASP A 101 -6.88 12.39 -6.70
N TYR A 102 -8.02 12.60 -6.07
CA TYR A 102 -8.34 12.18 -4.69
C TYR A 102 -9.27 10.96 -4.59
N SER A 103 -9.81 10.48 -5.68
CA SER A 103 -10.55 9.21 -5.74
C SER A 103 -9.63 8.05 -6.09
N VAL A 104 -9.99 6.84 -5.67
CA VAL A 104 -9.29 5.64 -6.12
C VAL A 104 -9.40 5.48 -7.64
N LEU A 105 -8.38 4.91 -8.27
CA LEU A 105 -8.47 4.54 -9.69
C LEU A 105 -9.66 3.60 -9.87
N ASN A 106 -10.44 3.80 -10.94
CA ASN A 106 -11.53 2.90 -11.29
C ASN A 106 -10.94 1.63 -11.90
N LEU A 107 -10.74 0.62 -11.06
CA LEU A 107 -10.14 -0.65 -11.41
C LEU A 107 -11.17 -1.58 -12.07
N PRO A 108 -10.80 -2.34 -13.11
CA PRO A 108 -11.70 -3.21 -13.85
C PRO A 108 -12.13 -4.44 -13.03
N VAL A 109 -13.22 -5.09 -13.46
CA VAL A 109 -13.60 -6.41 -12.94
C VAL A 109 -12.46 -7.39 -13.17
N GLY A 110 -12.16 -8.19 -12.16
CA GLY A 110 -11.01 -9.11 -12.12
C GLY A 110 -9.75 -8.52 -11.50
N ALA A 111 -9.69 -7.21 -11.27
CA ALA A 111 -8.53 -6.60 -10.58
C ALA A 111 -8.40 -7.14 -9.16
N VAL A 112 -7.15 -7.37 -8.74
CA VAL A 112 -6.80 -7.79 -7.38
C VAL A 112 -5.78 -6.83 -6.79
N LEU A 113 -6.09 -6.31 -5.61
CA LEU A 113 -5.17 -5.56 -4.77
C LEU A 113 -4.66 -6.47 -3.66
N ILE A 114 -3.35 -6.52 -3.49
CA ILE A 114 -2.66 -7.41 -2.55
C ILE A 114 -1.93 -6.54 -1.53
N LYS A 115 -2.17 -6.75 -0.25
CA LYS A 115 -1.51 -6.02 0.85
C LYS A 115 -0.93 -7.02 1.84
N VAL A 116 0.39 -7.04 1.92
CA VAL A 116 1.16 -7.94 2.80
C VAL A 116 1.63 -7.16 4.02
N PHE A 117 1.43 -7.71 5.21
CA PHE A 117 1.89 -7.15 6.48
C PHE A 117 3.01 -8.01 7.03
N TYR A 118 4.10 -7.36 7.46
CA TYR A 118 5.27 -8.07 7.96
C TYR A 118 6.04 -7.22 8.98
N TYR A 119 6.86 -7.89 9.77
CA TYR A 119 7.84 -7.26 10.65
C TYR A 119 9.24 -7.75 10.31
N ASN A 120 10.22 -6.87 10.45
CA ASN A 120 11.64 -7.24 10.43
C ASN A 120 12.12 -7.53 11.85
N ASN A 121 13.25 -8.19 11.97
CA ASN A 121 13.93 -8.45 13.25
C ASN A 121 13.02 -9.10 14.32
N VAL A 122 12.12 -9.98 13.90
CA VAL A 122 11.21 -10.70 14.80
C VAL A 122 11.98 -11.71 15.65
N GLN A 123 11.74 -11.65 16.95
CA GLN A 123 12.43 -12.47 17.95
C GLN A 123 11.82 -13.88 18.01
N PRO A 124 12.59 -14.93 18.39
CA PRO A 124 14.01 -14.89 18.77
C PRO A 124 14.96 -15.00 17.56
N SER A 125 14.47 -15.27 16.36
CA SER A 125 15.30 -15.57 15.17
C SER A 125 15.89 -14.31 14.49
N ASN A 126 15.52 -13.12 14.93
CA ASN A 126 15.90 -11.83 14.33
C ASN A 126 15.69 -11.81 12.81
N SER A 127 14.56 -12.34 12.35
CA SER A 127 14.25 -12.53 10.94
C SER A 127 12.99 -11.77 10.52
N THR A 128 12.82 -11.55 9.22
CA THR A 128 11.56 -11.04 8.68
C THR A 128 10.47 -12.11 8.80
N LYS A 129 9.31 -11.73 9.33
CA LYS A 129 8.12 -12.57 9.40
C LYS A 129 6.94 -11.87 8.75
N ILE A 130 6.36 -12.52 7.76
CA ILE A 130 5.08 -12.10 7.18
C ILE A 130 3.98 -12.63 8.09
N ILE A 131 3.04 -11.77 8.44
CA ILE A 131 1.97 -12.09 9.38
C ILE A 131 0.71 -12.46 8.61
N GLU A 132 0.28 -11.55 7.72
CA GLU A 132 -0.93 -11.73 6.93
C GLU A 132 -0.79 -11.13 5.53
N THR A 133 -1.64 -11.60 4.63
CA THR A 133 -1.87 -11.00 3.32
C THR A 133 -3.36 -10.79 3.12
N ARG A 134 -3.76 -9.56 2.83
CA ARG A 134 -5.16 -9.21 2.51
C ARG A 134 -5.30 -8.97 1.02
N LEU A 135 -6.37 -9.50 0.46
CA LEU A 135 -6.76 -9.26 -0.92
C LEU A 135 -8.07 -8.47 -0.96
N MET A 136 -8.16 -7.57 -1.92
CA MET A 136 -9.44 -7.06 -2.41
C MET A 136 -9.58 -7.50 -3.87
N ILE A 137 -10.66 -8.20 -4.19
CA ILE A 137 -10.90 -8.76 -5.52
C ILE A 137 -12.14 -8.12 -6.11
N ARG A 138 -12.00 -7.51 -7.29
CA ARG A 138 -13.09 -6.82 -7.97
C ARG A 138 -13.96 -7.83 -8.73
N LYS A 139 -15.16 -8.10 -8.23
CA LYS A 139 -16.21 -8.84 -8.95
C LYS A 139 -17.17 -7.88 -9.66
N ALA A 140 -18.03 -8.39 -10.53
CA ALA A 140 -19.08 -7.59 -11.16
C ALA A 140 -20.07 -7.00 -10.13
N SER A 141 -20.29 -7.71 -9.02
CA SER A 141 -21.14 -7.27 -7.90
C SER A 141 -20.47 -6.27 -6.95
N GLY A 142 -19.18 -5.98 -7.11
CA GLY A 142 -18.44 -5.13 -6.18
C GLY A 142 -17.11 -5.76 -5.74
N TRP A 143 -16.48 -5.19 -4.71
CA TRP A 143 -15.27 -5.73 -4.12
C TRP A 143 -15.60 -6.77 -3.05
N ILE A 144 -14.81 -7.82 -2.99
CA ILE A 144 -14.80 -8.79 -1.90
C ILE A 144 -13.46 -8.75 -1.18
N PHE A 145 -13.45 -9.13 0.08
CA PHE A 145 -12.26 -9.25 0.91
C PHE A 145 -11.83 -10.71 1.03
N ALA A 146 -10.53 -10.93 1.16
CA ALA A 146 -9.99 -12.22 1.56
C ALA A 146 -8.73 -11.98 2.41
N GLU A 147 -8.64 -12.69 3.52
CA GLU A 147 -7.53 -12.58 4.46
C GLU A 147 -6.83 -13.91 4.63
N TYR A 148 -5.50 -13.88 4.52
CA TYR A 148 -4.64 -15.06 4.56
C TYR A 148 -3.63 -14.91 5.69
N ILE A 149 -3.61 -15.89 6.60
CA ILE A 149 -2.64 -15.94 7.70
C ILE A 149 -1.50 -16.85 7.34
N TRP A 150 -0.28 -16.35 7.47
CA TRP A 150 0.94 -17.09 7.18
C TRP A 150 1.25 -18.13 8.26
N ASN A 151 1.67 -19.33 7.83
CA ASN A 151 2.19 -20.34 8.73
C ASN A 151 3.56 -19.92 9.31
N ASN A 152 3.97 -20.58 10.39
CA ASN A 152 5.23 -20.25 11.07
C ASN A 152 6.47 -20.51 10.19
N GLU A 153 6.40 -21.50 9.31
CA GLU A 153 7.45 -21.90 8.37
C GLU A 153 7.61 -20.91 7.21
N GLN A 154 6.67 -19.96 7.07
CA GLN A 154 6.65 -18.96 6.00
C GLN A 154 6.62 -19.56 4.59
N THR A 155 5.93 -20.70 4.47
CA THR A 155 5.82 -21.47 3.20
C THR A 155 4.46 -21.29 2.54
N GLU A 156 3.41 -20.97 3.33
CA GLU A 156 2.04 -20.83 2.86
C GLU A 156 1.25 -19.88 3.74
N ALA A 157 0.20 -19.29 3.15
CA ALA A 157 -0.82 -18.53 3.87
C ALA A 157 -2.22 -19.09 3.57
N LEU A 158 -3.00 -19.30 4.61
CA LEU A 158 -4.31 -19.93 4.56
C LEU A 158 -5.42 -18.89 4.76
N LEU A 159 -6.48 -19.04 3.98
CA LEU A 159 -7.68 -18.21 4.09
C LEU A 159 -8.32 -18.35 5.47
N ILE A 160 -8.66 -17.22 6.06
CA ILE A 160 -9.44 -17.16 7.30
C ILE A 160 -10.64 -16.23 7.10
N THR A 161 -11.67 -16.44 7.92
CA THR A 161 -12.87 -15.58 7.97
C THR A 161 -13.05 -14.93 9.34
N GLN A 162 -12.43 -15.49 10.37
CA GLN A 162 -12.51 -15.00 11.73
C GLN A 162 -11.19 -14.34 12.17
N SER A 163 -11.32 -13.34 13.02
CA SER A 163 -10.18 -12.67 13.63
C SER A 163 -9.28 -13.66 14.38
N THR A 164 -7.97 -13.46 14.27
CA THR A 164 -6.96 -14.19 15.05
C THR A 164 -6.03 -13.21 15.74
N THR A 165 -5.45 -13.63 16.88
CA THR A 165 -4.45 -12.85 17.60
C THR A 165 -3.14 -13.61 17.69
N ARG A 166 -2.03 -12.93 17.44
CA ARG A 166 -0.68 -13.52 17.58
C ARG A 166 0.23 -12.52 18.30
N GLN A 167 0.94 -12.98 19.30
CA GLN A 167 1.97 -12.16 19.92
C GLN A 167 3.18 -12.07 18.99
N ILE A 168 3.64 -10.84 18.76
CA ILE A 168 4.80 -10.55 17.89
C ILE A 168 5.74 -9.66 18.68
N SER A 169 7.01 -10.11 18.79
CA SER A 169 8.09 -9.32 19.37
C SER A 169 9.14 -9.03 18.31
N TRP A 170 9.53 -7.77 18.14
CA TRP A 170 10.57 -7.35 17.18
C TRP A 170 11.48 -6.31 17.79
N SER A 171 12.68 -6.16 17.25
CA SER A 171 13.59 -5.06 17.62
C SER A 171 13.55 -3.96 16.57
N ASP A 172 13.50 -2.72 17.05
CA ASP A 172 13.61 -1.53 16.19
C ASP A 172 15.06 -1.22 15.81
N SER A 173 15.29 -0.08 15.12
CA SER A 173 16.61 0.37 14.70
C SER A 173 17.55 0.72 15.88
N ASN A 174 17.00 0.98 17.06
CA ASN A 174 17.73 1.28 18.30
C ASN A 174 17.95 0.02 19.15
N SER A 175 17.59 -1.17 18.63
CA SER A 175 17.65 -2.45 19.33
C SER A 175 16.70 -2.55 20.54
N VAL A 176 15.67 -1.71 20.60
CA VAL A 176 14.62 -1.81 21.60
C VAL A 176 13.63 -2.90 21.16
N ILE A 177 13.27 -3.79 22.09
CA ILE A 177 12.32 -4.86 21.83
C ILE A 177 10.91 -4.32 22.11
N HIS A 178 10.06 -4.40 21.10
CA HIS A 178 8.63 -4.12 21.16
C HIS A 178 7.85 -5.43 21.12
N THR A 179 6.74 -5.48 21.82
CA THR A 179 5.85 -6.65 21.80
C THR A 179 4.41 -6.19 21.70
N ILE A 180 3.64 -6.82 20.82
CA ILE A 180 2.20 -6.57 20.65
C ILE A 180 1.44 -7.89 20.54
N ASP A 181 0.16 -7.81 20.84
CA ASP A 181 -0.82 -8.81 20.47
C ASP A 181 -1.45 -8.39 19.13
N TYR A 182 -0.79 -8.76 18.04
CA TYR A 182 -1.25 -8.44 16.68
C TYR A 182 -2.56 -9.16 16.39
N ARG A 183 -3.62 -8.38 16.22
CA ARG A 183 -4.96 -8.88 15.93
C ARG A 183 -5.32 -8.60 14.47
N THR A 184 -5.75 -9.64 13.76
CA THR A 184 -6.34 -9.48 12.42
C THR A 184 -7.82 -9.07 12.54
N PRO A 185 -8.38 -8.35 11.53
CA PRO A 185 -9.79 -7.99 11.57
C PRO A 185 -10.70 -9.23 11.39
N GLU A 186 -11.93 -9.09 11.79
CA GLU A 186 -12.99 -9.98 11.34
C GLU A 186 -13.39 -9.58 9.92
N VAL A 187 -13.17 -10.51 8.97
CA VAL A 187 -13.47 -10.30 7.55
C VAL A 187 -14.97 -10.03 7.38
N ASP A 188 -15.31 -9.17 6.42
CA ASP A 188 -16.67 -8.71 6.10
C ASP A 188 -17.29 -7.72 7.10
N PHE A 189 -17.05 -7.83 8.39
CA PHE A 189 -17.61 -6.88 9.37
C PHE A 189 -16.66 -5.71 9.62
N GLU A 190 -15.44 -5.97 10.08
CA GLU A 190 -14.49 -4.90 10.42
C GLU A 190 -13.85 -4.28 9.17
N CYS A 191 -13.71 -5.04 8.09
CA CYS A 191 -13.24 -4.49 6.82
C CYS A 191 -14.19 -3.40 6.29
N LEU A 192 -15.50 -3.59 6.41
CA LEU A 192 -16.50 -2.61 5.95
C LEU A 192 -16.41 -1.27 6.68
N ARG A 193 -16.01 -1.24 7.96
CA ARG A 193 -15.87 0.00 8.72
C ARG A 193 -14.93 1.02 8.06
N CYS A 194 -13.89 0.53 7.38
CA CYS A 194 -12.94 1.38 6.66
C CYS A 194 -13.25 1.48 5.15
N HIS A 195 -13.79 0.42 4.56
CA HIS A 195 -13.90 0.31 3.11
C HIS A 195 -15.30 0.62 2.56
N ALA A 196 -16.35 0.61 3.39
CA ALA A 196 -17.70 0.88 2.92
C ALA A 196 -18.02 2.38 2.82
N ARG A 197 -18.91 2.69 1.86
CA ARG A 197 -19.65 3.93 1.76
C ARG A 197 -21.12 3.60 1.98
N PHE A 198 -21.59 3.83 3.20
CA PHE A 198 -22.93 3.40 3.63
C PHE A 198 -24.09 4.16 2.97
N ASN A 199 -23.80 5.32 2.35
CA ASN A 199 -24.82 6.10 1.64
C ASN A 199 -25.16 5.56 0.25
N ASN A 200 -24.33 4.70 -0.33
CA ASN A 200 -24.51 4.14 -1.66
C ASN A 200 -24.08 2.66 -1.78
N GLU A 201 -23.82 2.01 -0.63
CA GLU A 201 -23.43 0.60 -0.53
C GLU A 201 -22.17 0.23 -1.32
N LEU A 202 -21.30 1.21 -1.57
CA LEU A 202 -20.03 0.96 -2.27
C LEU A 202 -18.95 0.46 -1.30
N ILE A 203 -18.16 -0.48 -1.78
CA ILE A 203 -16.90 -0.87 -1.14
C ILE A 203 -15.77 -0.33 -1.99
N GLU A 204 -14.81 0.38 -1.37
CA GLU A 204 -13.71 1.02 -2.06
C GLU A 204 -12.34 0.60 -1.47
N PRO A 205 -11.33 0.41 -2.32
CA PRO A 205 -9.96 0.25 -1.88
C PRO A 205 -9.43 1.51 -1.18
N LEU A 206 -8.38 1.34 -0.38
CA LEU A 206 -7.68 2.46 0.26
C LEU A 206 -6.29 2.65 -0.36
N GLY A 207 -5.88 3.90 -0.52
CA GLY A 207 -4.49 4.27 -0.82
C GLY A 207 -4.05 4.18 -2.28
N ILE A 208 -4.82 3.58 -3.20
CA ILE A 208 -4.50 3.58 -4.64
C ILE A 208 -5.17 4.76 -5.35
N LYS A 209 -4.99 5.97 -4.80
CA LYS A 209 -5.44 7.23 -5.37
C LYS A 209 -4.28 7.84 -6.16
N PRO A 210 -4.53 8.52 -7.30
CA PRO A 210 -3.48 9.20 -8.05
C PRO A 210 -2.59 10.09 -7.17
N GLN A 211 -3.17 10.93 -6.31
CA GLN A 211 -2.42 11.81 -5.42
C GLN A 211 -1.46 11.08 -4.46
N ASN A 212 -1.74 9.82 -4.09
CA ASN A 212 -0.95 9.06 -3.12
C ASN A 212 0.15 8.24 -3.78
N ILE A 213 0.04 7.94 -5.08
CA ILE A 213 1.00 7.14 -5.84
C ILE A 213 1.71 7.92 -6.96
N ASN A 214 1.49 9.24 -7.05
CA ASN A 214 2.18 10.10 -8.03
C ASN A 214 3.60 10.44 -7.57
N HIS A 215 4.41 9.42 -7.33
CA HIS A 215 5.83 9.55 -7.01
C HIS A 215 6.60 8.33 -7.51
N ALA A 216 7.94 8.45 -7.59
CA ALA A 216 8.78 7.36 -8.06
C ALA A 216 9.02 6.33 -6.95
N ILE A 217 9.01 5.04 -7.33
CA ILE A 217 9.54 3.92 -6.54
C ILE A 217 10.49 3.10 -7.40
N ASN A 218 11.28 2.23 -6.76
CA ASN A 218 12.18 1.34 -7.47
C ASN A 218 11.44 0.10 -7.99
N TYR A 219 11.41 -0.07 -9.31
CA TYR A 219 10.99 -1.29 -9.99
C TYR A 219 12.23 -2.10 -10.42
N SER A 220 12.04 -3.31 -10.95
CA SER A 220 13.13 -4.14 -11.46
C SER A 220 13.90 -3.48 -12.61
N ASP A 221 13.26 -2.57 -13.33
CA ASP A 221 13.81 -1.79 -14.47
C ASP A 221 14.20 -0.35 -14.07
N GLY A 222 14.35 -0.08 -12.77
CA GLY A 222 14.81 1.20 -12.22
C GLY A 222 13.70 2.05 -11.59
N PRO A 223 14.05 3.23 -11.08
CA PRO A 223 13.09 4.14 -10.46
C PRO A 223 12.15 4.74 -11.51
N LYS A 224 10.83 4.64 -11.27
CA LYS A 224 9.80 5.21 -12.14
C LYS A 224 8.64 5.76 -11.31
N ASN A 225 8.01 6.82 -11.81
CA ASN A 225 6.73 7.27 -11.30
C ASN A 225 5.69 6.15 -11.45
N GLN A 226 4.93 5.87 -10.42
CA GLN A 226 4.03 4.72 -10.38
C GLN A 226 2.87 4.83 -11.37
N LEU A 227 2.30 6.02 -11.57
CA LEU A 227 1.25 6.24 -12.57
C LEU A 227 1.78 5.98 -13.98
N ASN A 228 2.99 6.47 -14.29
CA ASN A 228 3.65 6.22 -15.58
C ASN A 228 3.96 4.73 -15.74
N LYS A 229 4.38 4.05 -14.67
CA LYS A 229 4.62 2.59 -14.72
C LYS A 229 3.34 1.81 -15.01
N LEU A 230 2.21 2.20 -14.41
CA LEU A 230 0.91 1.57 -14.70
C LEU A 230 0.47 1.81 -16.16
N ILE A 231 0.71 3.01 -16.71
CA ILE A 231 0.43 3.33 -18.13
C ILE A 231 1.33 2.49 -19.05
N GLU A 232 2.64 2.49 -18.80
CA GLU A 232 3.64 1.75 -19.59
C GLU A 232 3.32 0.25 -19.61
N PHE A 233 2.92 -0.30 -18.48
CA PHE A 233 2.55 -1.71 -18.39
C PHE A 233 1.16 -2.01 -18.99
N GLY A 234 0.38 -1.01 -19.35
CA GLY A 234 -0.96 -1.16 -19.92
C GLY A 234 -2.08 -1.33 -18.90
N TYR A 235 -1.82 -1.05 -17.62
CA TYR A 235 -2.80 -1.14 -16.53
C TYR A 235 -3.58 0.15 -16.28
N LEU A 236 -3.15 1.28 -16.81
CA LEU A 236 -3.84 2.55 -16.67
C LEU A 236 -3.99 3.19 -18.05
N GLU A 237 -5.13 3.81 -18.31
CA GLU A 237 -5.33 4.61 -19.51
C GLU A 237 -4.40 5.83 -19.51
N ASN A 238 -3.86 6.17 -20.69
CA ASN A 238 -2.97 7.31 -20.85
C ASN A 238 -3.76 8.60 -21.11
N ASN A 239 -4.59 8.98 -20.13
CA ASN A 239 -5.43 10.18 -20.20
C ASN A 239 -5.36 11.03 -18.90
N LEU A 240 -4.23 10.93 -18.19
CA LEU A 240 -4.01 11.68 -16.96
C LEU A 240 -3.88 13.18 -17.26
N PRO A 241 -4.32 14.07 -16.34
CA PRO A 241 -4.02 15.49 -16.43
C PRO A 241 -2.51 15.74 -16.27
N GLU A 242 -2.02 16.84 -16.84
CA GLU A 242 -0.61 17.22 -16.75
C GLU A 242 -0.14 17.43 -15.30
N ASN A 243 -1.01 17.97 -14.46
CA ASN A 243 -0.71 18.30 -13.07
C ASN A 243 -1.65 17.55 -12.14
N ILE A 244 -1.15 16.49 -11.52
CA ILE A 244 -1.86 15.74 -10.47
C ILE A 244 -1.44 16.31 -9.13
N VAL A 245 -2.42 16.75 -8.33
CA VAL A 245 -2.20 17.11 -6.93
C VAL A 245 -1.66 15.91 -6.19
N SER A 246 -0.56 16.08 -5.45
CA SER A 246 0.12 14.95 -4.78
C SER A 246 0.23 15.19 -3.29
N THR A 247 -0.02 14.14 -2.51
CA THR A 247 0.33 14.08 -1.10
C THR A 247 1.85 13.96 -0.96
N VAL A 248 2.37 14.19 0.24
CA VAL A 248 3.80 14.10 0.53
C VAL A 248 4.06 13.07 1.63
N ASP A 249 5.28 12.63 1.75
CA ASP A 249 5.70 11.87 2.92
C ASP A 249 5.56 12.75 4.18
N PHE A 250 4.82 12.25 5.17
CA PHE A 250 4.58 13.00 6.41
C PHE A 250 5.87 13.19 7.23
N GLU A 251 6.88 12.35 7.02
CA GLU A 251 8.19 12.44 7.66
C GLU A 251 9.14 13.40 6.94
N ASP A 252 8.88 13.77 5.67
CA ASP A 252 9.74 14.66 4.89
C ASP A 252 9.70 16.10 5.45
N THR A 253 10.66 16.44 6.30
CA THR A 253 10.77 17.77 6.93
C THR A 253 11.07 18.91 5.96
N SER A 254 11.41 18.63 4.72
CA SER A 254 11.56 19.66 3.67
C SER A 254 10.20 20.23 3.23
N LYS A 255 9.11 19.55 3.52
CA LYS A 255 7.74 19.95 3.23
C LYS A 255 7.14 20.74 4.39
N SER A 256 6.19 21.63 4.08
CA SER A 256 5.52 22.41 5.13
C SER A 256 4.76 21.49 6.09
N LEU A 257 4.76 21.86 7.37
CA LEU A 257 4.09 21.10 8.43
C LEU A 257 2.61 20.83 8.11
N ASN A 258 1.90 21.85 7.62
CA ASN A 258 0.49 21.71 7.22
C ASN A 258 0.31 20.68 6.09
N LEU A 259 1.18 20.65 5.09
CA LEU A 259 1.10 19.71 3.98
C LEU A 259 1.35 18.27 4.47
N ARG A 260 2.30 18.08 5.38
CA ARG A 260 2.62 16.79 6.02
C ARG A 260 1.44 16.26 6.83
N VAL A 261 0.83 17.11 7.66
CA VAL A 261 -0.35 16.74 8.47
C VAL A 261 -1.54 16.35 7.57
N ARG A 262 -1.82 17.13 6.54
CA ARG A 262 -2.91 16.84 5.59
C ARG A 262 -2.67 15.51 4.85
N SER A 263 -1.43 15.21 4.49
CA SER A 263 -1.06 13.94 3.85
C SER A 263 -1.21 12.76 4.80
N TYR A 264 -0.84 12.94 6.07
CA TYR A 264 -1.06 11.94 7.11
C TYR A 264 -2.56 11.66 7.34
N PHE A 265 -3.36 12.72 7.43
CA PHE A 265 -4.81 12.57 7.62
C PHE A 265 -5.50 11.90 6.43
N ASP A 266 -5.06 12.18 5.19
CA ASP A 266 -5.66 11.55 4.01
C ASP A 266 -5.57 10.03 4.06
N ILE A 267 -4.44 9.47 4.43
CA ILE A 267 -4.26 8.01 4.40
C ILE A 267 -4.73 7.33 5.70
N ASN A 268 -4.67 8.02 6.85
CA ASN A 268 -4.93 7.41 8.15
C ASN A 268 -6.34 7.70 8.71
N CYS A 269 -7.04 8.73 8.24
CA CYS A 269 -8.30 9.17 8.84
C CYS A 269 -9.46 9.27 7.83
N THR A 270 -9.16 9.60 6.56
CA THR A 270 -10.19 9.89 5.55
C THR A 270 -11.15 8.73 5.32
N HIS A 271 -10.67 7.50 5.36
CA HIS A 271 -11.50 6.33 5.04
C HIS A 271 -12.75 6.20 5.92
N CYS A 272 -12.70 6.69 7.17
CA CYS A 272 -13.87 6.82 8.05
C CYS A 272 -14.49 8.22 8.00
N HIS A 273 -13.65 9.28 7.97
CA HIS A 273 -14.06 10.69 8.03
C HIS A 273 -14.23 11.28 6.61
N ILE A 274 -15.16 10.75 5.86
CA ILE A 274 -15.57 11.15 4.51
C ILE A 274 -17.10 11.01 4.39
N ASP A 275 -17.71 11.64 3.41
CA ASP A 275 -19.14 11.45 3.16
C ASP A 275 -19.45 10.00 2.84
N GLY A 276 -20.46 9.45 3.51
CA GLY A 276 -20.83 8.03 3.45
C GLY A 276 -19.90 7.08 4.22
N GLY A 277 -18.77 7.54 4.78
CA GLY A 277 -17.93 6.74 5.67
C GLY A 277 -18.56 6.51 7.04
N GLU A 278 -17.91 5.69 7.88
CA GLU A 278 -18.41 5.35 9.24
C GLU A 278 -18.67 6.59 10.11
N SER A 279 -17.84 7.63 9.97
CA SER A 279 -17.96 8.89 10.71
C SER A 279 -18.68 10.00 9.94
N THR A 280 -19.53 9.65 8.96
CA THR A 280 -20.24 10.63 8.12
C THR A 280 -21.12 11.61 8.89
N MET A 281 -21.63 11.21 10.07
CA MET A 281 -22.46 12.06 10.93
C MET A 281 -21.68 13.21 11.59
N HIS A 282 -20.35 13.18 11.54
CA HIS A 282 -19.49 14.21 12.10
C HIS A 282 -18.99 15.14 10.99
N ASN A 283 -18.78 16.42 11.31
CA ASN A 283 -18.35 17.43 10.33
C ASN A 283 -16.87 17.34 9.93
N LEU A 284 -16.10 16.46 10.57
CA LEU A 284 -14.68 16.26 10.23
C LEU A 284 -14.54 15.54 8.89
N ARG A 285 -13.71 16.10 8.00
CA ARG A 285 -13.39 15.53 6.68
C ARG A 285 -11.90 15.65 6.46
N PHE A 286 -11.24 14.51 6.40
CA PHE A 286 -9.78 14.47 6.34
C PHE A 286 -9.21 14.21 4.94
N ALA A 287 -10.06 14.15 3.91
CA ALA A 287 -9.58 14.04 2.54
C ALA A 287 -8.68 15.23 2.17
N PHE A 288 -7.59 14.94 1.48
CA PHE A 288 -6.56 15.94 1.18
C PHE A 288 -7.11 17.19 0.47
N ASN A 289 -8.06 17.02 -0.44
CA ASN A 289 -8.75 18.11 -1.14
C ASN A 289 -9.67 18.94 -0.22
N GLU A 290 -10.18 18.37 0.88
CA GLU A 290 -11.06 19.07 1.81
C GLU A 290 -10.29 19.77 2.95
N THR A 291 -9.12 19.24 3.32
CA THR A 291 -8.30 19.76 4.43
C THR A 291 -7.58 21.08 4.13
N THR A 292 -7.86 21.71 3.00
CA THR A 292 -7.55 23.13 2.78
C THR A 292 -8.36 24.04 3.68
N ASN A 293 -9.53 23.58 4.16
CA ASN A 293 -10.32 24.24 5.19
C ASN A 293 -9.93 23.71 6.58
N PRO A 294 -9.30 24.52 7.46
CA PRO A 294 -8.86 24.06 8.77
C PRO A 294 -9.99 23.51 9.67
N MET A 295 -11.22 24.01 9.54
CA MET A 295 -12.37 23.50 10.28
C MET A 295 -12.69 22.04 9.94
N LYS A 296 -12.42 21.61 8.72
CA LYS A 296 -12.56 20.20 8.31
C LYS A 296 -11.57 19.30 9.04
N MET A 297 -10.40 19.82 9.40
CA MET A 297 -9.41 19.14 10.26
C MET A 297 -9.71 19.27 11.75
N GLY A 298 -10.80 19.95 12.11
CA GLY A 298 -11.22 20.12 13.50
C GLY A 298 -10.75 21.38 14.21
N VAL A 299 -10.02 22.29 13.52
CA VAL A 299 -9.52 23.54 14.11
C VAL A 299 -10.68 24.44 14.51
N GLY A 300 -10.82 24.69 15.83
CA GLY A 300 -11.94 25.45 16.38
C GLY A 300 -13.31 24.76 16.29
N ALA A 301 -13.38 23.55 15.74
CA ALA A 301 -14.64 22.82 15.58
C ALA A 301 -15.08 22.15 16.90
N HIS A 302 -16.37 22.15 17.16
CA HIS A 302 -16.91 21.38 18.28
C HIS A 302 -16.68 19.89 18.10
N ALA A 303 -16.24 19.24 19.18
CA ALA A 303 -16.10 17.79 19.23
C ALA A 303 -17.48 17.12 19.37
N ALA A 304 -17.67 16.00 18.72
CA ALA A 304 -18.92 15.23 18.78
C ALA A 304 -19.15 14.58 20.15
N HIS A 305 -18.09 14.28 20.89
CA HIS A 305 -18.15 13.68 22.20
C HIS A 305 -17.52 14.62 23.24
N TYR A 306 -18.23 14.83 24.33
CA TYR A 306 -17.72 15.59 25.46
C TYR A 306 -16.59 14.83 26.16
N LEU A 307 -15.52 15.53 26.46
CA LEU A 307 -14.42 15.02 27.28
C LEU A 307 -14.17 15.98 28.41
N GLU A 308 -14.29 15.50 29.64
CA GLU A 308 -14.07 16.32 30.83
C GLU A 308 -12.67 16.93 30.85
N GLY A 309 -12.56 18.18 31.23
CA GLY A 309 -11.30 18.92 31.21
C GLY A 309 -10.90 19.53 29.88
N TYR A 310 -11.65 19.25 28.80
CA TYR A 310 -11.48 19.85 27.47
C TYR A 310 -12.60 20.84 27.17
N ASN A 311 -12.32 21.85 26.35
CA ASN A 311 -13.29 22.88 25.99
C ASN A 311 -14.35 22.43 24.97
N ASN A 312 -14.51 21.12 24.78
CA ASN A 312 -15.34 20.50 23.76
C ASN A 312 -14.95 20.94 22.31
N VAL A 313 -13.67 21.18 22.08
CA VAL A 313 -13.11 21.57 20.80
C VAL A 313 -12.19 20.47 20.29
N THR A 314 -12.37 20.10 19.03
CA THR A 314 -11.58 19.04 18.39
C THR A 314 -10.09 19.38 18.35
N VAL A 315 -9.76 20.58 17.85
CA VAL A 315 -8.40 21.13 17.86
C VAL A 315 -8.44 22.56 18.39
N THR A 316 -7.84 22.78 19.56
CA THR A 316 -7.68 24.11 20.15
C THR A 316 -6.34 24.69 19.69
N PRO A 317 -6.32 25.77 18.85
CA PRO A 317 -5.08 26.35 18.37
C PRO A 317 -4.09 26.68 19.49
N GLY A 318 -2.84 26.32 19.32
CA GLY A 318 -1.76 26.53 20.28
C GLY A 318 -1.88 25.76 21.61
N ASN A 319 -2.82 24.80 21.74
CA ASN A 319 -3.04 24.13 23.01
C ASN A 319 -3.31 22.63 22.85
N ILE A 320 -2.27 21.83 22.92
CA ILE A 320 -2.32 20.37 22.85
C ILE A 320 -3.24 19.79 23.94
N ASN A 321 -3.09 20.26 25.18
CA ASN A 321 -3.81 19.72 26.34
C ASN A 321 -5.32 20.01 26.33
N LYS A 322 -5.79 20.85 25.43
CA LYS A 322 -7.21 21.16 25.20
C LYS A 322 -7.73 20.70 23.86
N SER A 323 -6.91 19.96 23.12
CA SER A 323 -7.24 19.41 21.80
C SER A 323 -7.68 17.96 21.90
N ILE A 324 -8.98 17.70 21.71
CA ILE A 324 -9.55 16.34 21.81
C ILE A 324 -8.95 15.41 20.74
N LEU A 325 -8.62 15.92 19.54
CA LEU A 325 -7.93 15.14 18.52
C LEU A 325 -6.63 14.53 19.04
N HIS A 326 -5.80 15.35 19.73
CA HIS A 326 -4.56 14.86 20.32
C HIS A 326 -4.83 13.76 21.33
N TYR A 327 -5.73 13.99 22.28
CA TYR A 327 -6.10 12.98 23.28
C TYR A 327 -6.51 11.66 22.63
N ARG A 328 -7.38 11.72 21.62
CA ARG A 328 -7.88 10.52 20.91
C ARG A 328 -6.78 9.75 20.16
N MET A 329 -5.79 10.44 19.66
CA MET A 329 -4.62 9.80 19.02
C MET A 329 -3.63 9.26 20.05
N TYR A 330 -3.53 9.93 21.21
CA TYR A 330 -2.57 9.62 22.26
C TYR A 330 -3.03 8.46 23.16
N THR A 331 -4.32 8.35 23.48
CA THR A 331 -4.83 7.31 24.38
C THR A 331 -4.70 5.92 23.79
N GLU A 332 -4.39 4.93 24.64
CA GLU A 332 -4.35 3.49 24.31
C GLU A 332 -5.39 2.71 25.11
N ASP A 333 -5.72 3.17 26.32
CA ASP A 333 -6.56 2.46 27.27
C ASP A 333 -8.03 2.89 27.19
N ASP A 334 -8.32 4.07 26.66
CA ASP A 334 -9.66 4.60 26.54
C ASP A 334 -10.32 4.20 25.23
N LEU A 335 -10.87 2.99 25.21
CA LEU A 335 -11.48 2.39 24.01
C LEU A 335 -12.67 3.21 23.46
N LEU A 336 -13.28 4.10 24.26
CA LEU A 336 -14.34 4.98 23.80
C LEU A 336 -13.80 6.15 22.95
N TYR A 337 -12.59 6.59 23.25
CA TYR A 337 -12.00 7.77 22.62
C TYR A 337 -10.86 7.46 21.65
N ILE A 338 -10.28 6.26 21.69
CA ILE A 338 -9.15 5.90 20.82
C ILE A 338 -9.45 6.15 19.33
N MET A 339 -8.51 6.80 18.62
CA MET A 339 -8.59 6.99 17.17
C MET A 339 -7.25 6.66 16.48
N PRO A 340 -7.31 5.89 15.37
CA PRO A 340 -8.47 5.15 14.86
C PRO A 340 -8.94 4.06 15.85
N PRO A 341 -10.23 3.69 15.83
CA PRO A 341 -10.78 2.69 16.75
C PRO A 341 -10.47 1.24 16.33
N LEU A 342 -9.88 1.06 15.17
CA LEU A 342 -9.46 -0.22 14.60
C LEU A 342 -8.08 -0.10 13.95
N GLY A 343 -7.36 -1.22 13.88
CA GLY A 343 -6.08 -1.33 13.17
C GLY A 343 -4.89 -0.79 13.93
N ARG A 344 -5.06 -0.39 15.20
CA ARG A 344 -3.96 -0.07 16.10
C ARG A 344 -4.23 -0.53 17.54
N THR A 345 -3.21 -0.95 18.23
CA THR A 345 -3.15 -1.16 19.68
C THR A 345 -2.08 -0.28 20.32
N GLN A 346 -1.16 0.27 19.54
CA GLN A 346 -0.09 1.16 19.96
C GLN A 346 -0.25 2.55 19.35
N ARG A 347 0.34 3.54 19.98
CA ARG A 347 0.45 4.91 19.46
C ARG A 347 1.39 4.95 18.26
N HIS A 348 1.09 5.82 17.31
CA HIS A 348 1.99 6.22 16.26
C HIS A 348 2.77 7.45 16.72
N GLU A 349 3.89 7.23 17.39
CA GLU A 349 4.62 8.30 18.11
C GLU A 349 5.07 9.41 17.16
N GLU A 350 5.54 9.08 15.95
CA GLU A 350 5.98 10.04 14.95
C GLU A 350 4.82 10.94 14.48
N ALA A 351 3.63 10.36 14.35
CA ALA A 351 2.44 11.11 13.96
C ALA A 351 1.93 12.00 15.12
N ILE A 352 2.02 11.54 16.35
CA ILE A 352 1.66 12.35 17.53
C ILE A 352 2.56 13.59 17.58
N GLN A 353 3.88 13.44 17.44
CA GLN A 353 4.83 14.56 17.40
C GLN A 353 4.53 15.53 16.24
N LEU A 354 4.14 15.00 15.08
CA LEU A 354 3.73 15.82 13.93
C LEU A 354 2.49 16.65 14.28
N ILE A 355 1.46 16.04 14.88
CA ILE A 355 0.20 16.70 15.24
C ILE A 355 0.40 17.70 16.38
N GLU A 356 1.22 17.40 17.38
CA GLU A 356 1.61 18.34 18.44
C GLU A 356 2.29 19.58 17.88
N SER A 357 3.27 19.38 17.00
CA SER A 357 3.96 20.47 16.31
C SER A 357 2.99 21.34 15.52
N TRP A 358 2.04 20.70 14.82
CA TRP A 358 1.03 21.41 14.05
C TRP A 358 0.06 22.20 14.96
N ILE A 359 -0.49 21.60 16.00
CA ILE A 359 -1.39 22.28 16.94
C ILE A 359 -0.71 23.50 17.57
N ASN A 360 0.57 23.38 17.96
CA ASN A 360 1.35 24.47 18.53
C ASN A 360 1.63 25.60 17.52
N SER A 361 1.60 25.32 16.22
CA SER A 361 1.83 26.32 15.17
C SER A 361 0.57 27.08 14.73
N LEU A 362 -0.60 26.67 15.21
CA LEU A 362 -1.87 27.32 14.94
C LEU A 362 -2.05 28.52 15.88
#